data_30fd738ca74a2b804025bddc7e0b1c16
#
_entry.id   30fd738ca74a2b804025bddc7e0b1c16
#
_cell.length_a   1.000
_cell.length_b   1.000
_cell.length_c   1.000
_cell.angle_alpha   90.00
_cell.angle_beta   90.00
_cell.angle_gamma   90.00
#
_symmetry.space_group_name_H-M   'P 1'
#
loop_
_entity.id
_entity.type
_entity.pdbx_description
1 polymer ?
#
loop_
_entity_poly.entity_id
_entity_poly.type
_entity_poly.pdbx_seq_one_letter_code
_entity_poly.pdbx_strand_id
1 'polypeptide(L)'
;MLRNIKQKLDNSKGSSTLDLVIGFLIFIILFSFLFDFFFIAYKQHQVSRLTTDITREIAIQSGLKLTTPANYPGGAKNYITTTEAYNTIADYMSKIGVTDYTVTISLKDRNSNSSTRKTFVLTNNHGGYNTDYRGEISVTIEYNFKWGIWKSFVPGIKEGHRIVTRTAYGEYKHDYSSWKGES
;
A
#
# COMPACT_ATOMS: atom_id res chain seq x y z
N MET A 1 12.59 -61.17 33.11
CA MET A 1 11.35 -60.40 33.00
C MET A 1 11.58 -58.89 33.24
N LEU A 2 12.23 -58.48 34.31
CA LEU A 2 12.51 -57.06 34.65
C LEU A 2 13.34 -56.30 33.60
N ARG A 3 14.27 -56.96 32.91
CA ARG A 3 15.14 -56.36 31.89
C ARG A 3 14.34 -55.88 30.64
N ASN A 4 13.31 -56.63 30.27
CA ASN A 4 12.44 -56.29 29.11
C ASN A 4 11.48 -55.13 29.47
N ILE A 5 11.10 -54.97 30.73
CA ILE A 5 10.25 -53.88 31.17
C ILE A 5 11.04 -52.57 31.20
N LYS A 6 12.29 -52.60 31.67
CA LYS A 6 13.18 -51.43 31.68
C LYS A 6 13.49 -50.95 30.27
N GLN A 7 13.74 -51.86 29.31
CA GLN A 7 14.00 -51.53 27.92
C GLN A 7 12.75 -50.96 27.18
N LYS A 8 11.55 -51.42 27.56
CA LYS A 8 10.28 -50.87 27.06
C LYS A 8 9.98 -49.48 27.64
N LEU A 9 10.33 -49.21 28.89
CA LEU A 9 10.19 -47.92 29.54
C LEU A 9 11.17 -46.87 28.98
N ASP A 10 12.41 -47.28 28.72
CA ASP A 10 13.40 -46.41 28.07
C ASP A 10 13.02 -46.07 26.60
N ASN A 11 12.45 -47.02 25.87
CA ASN A 11 11.94 -46.79 24.52
C ASN A 11 10.71 -45.88 24.50
N SER A 12 9.83 -45.98 25.53
CA SER A 12 8.65 -45.11 25.62
C SER A 12 9.02 -43.65 25.98
N LYS A 13 10.06 -43.47 26.79
CA LYS A 13 10.58 -42.10 27.09
C LYS A 13 11.25 -41.48 25.89
N GLY A 14 11.99 -42.24 25.06
CA GLY A 14 12.58 -41.75 23.82
C GLY A 14 11.54 -41.36 22.81
N SER A 15 10.48 -42.16 22.65
CA SER A 15 9.34 -41.86 21.78
C SER A 15 8.63 -40.56 22.19
N SER A 16 8.33 -40.39 23.48
CA SER A 16 7.66 -39.20 24.02
C SER A 16 8.49 -37.92 23.81
N THR A 17 9.82 -38.00 23.91
CA THR A 17 10.70 -36.85 23.69
C THR A 17 10.74 -36.50 22.18
N LEU A 18 10.76 -37.51 21.31
CA LEU A 18 10.74 -37.31 19.86
C LEU A 18 9.41 -36.66 19.42
N ASP A 19 8.28 -37.12 19.93
CA ASP A 19 6.95 -36.59 19.65
C ASP A 19 6.85 -35.11 20.08
N LEU A 20 7.42 -34.75 21.24
CA LEU A 20 7.47 -33.39 21.74
C LEU A 20 8.32 -32.48 20.81
N VAL A 21 9.48 -32.95 20.36
CA VAL A 21 10.34 -32.21 19.45
C VAL A 21 9.66 -31.97 18.11
N ILE A 22 9.01 -33.00 17.55
CA ILE A 22 8.26 -32.89 16.29
C ILE A 22 7.09 -31.92 16.46
N GLY A 23 6.32 -32.04 17.57
CA GLY A 23 5.22 -31.15 17.86
C GLY A 23 5.67 -29.68 17.99
N PHE A 24 6.79 -29.43 18.64
CA PHE A 24 7.38 -28.11 18.77
C PHE A 24 7.85 -27.54 17.43
N LEU A 25 8.44 -28.37 16.60
CA LEU A 25 8.87 -27.96 15.23
C LEU A 25 7.67 -27.57 14.37
N ILE A 26 6.59 -28.36 14.38
CA ILE A 26 5.34 -28.05 13.68
C ILE A 26 4.76 -26.73 14.22
N PHE A 27 4.77 -26.54 15.54
CA PHE A 27 4.30 -25.32 16.17
C PHE A 27 5.09 -24.09 15.70
N ILE A 28 6.43 -24.17 15.66
CA ILE A 28 7.28 -23.07 15.16
C ILE A 28 6.95 -22.73 13.71
N ILE A 29 6.76 -23.73 12.85
CA ILE A 29 6.42 -23.52 11.45
C ILE A 29 5.07 -22.82 11.32
N LEU A 30 4.04 -23.28 12.01
CA LEU A 30 2.70 -22.67 11.99
C LEU A 30 2.73 -21.24 12.55
N PHE A 31 3.47 -21.04 13.64
CA PHE A 31 3.58 -19.73 14.27
C PHE A 31 4.32 -18.74 13.38
N SER A 32 5.37 -19.17 12.68
CA SER A 32 6.09 -18.36 11.70
C SER A 32 5.19 -17.93 10.55
N PHE A 33 4.32 -18.82 10.07
CA PHE A 33 3.32 -18.47 9.04
C PHE A 33 2.35 -17.40 9.53
N LEU A 34 1.84 -17.53 10.76
CA LEU A 34 0.94 -16.54 11.35
C LEU A 34 1.62 -15.18 11.47
N PHE A 35 2.88 -15.12 11.90
CA PHE A 35 3.64 -13.87 11.97
C PHE A 35 3.75 -13.18 10.61
N ASP A 36 4.18 -13.91 9.59
CA ASP A 36 4.30 -13.34 8.25
C ASP A 36 2.95 -12.85 7.73
N PHE A 37 1.87 -13.60 7.98
CA PHE A 37 0.52 -13.19 7.61
C PHE A 37 0.12 -11.86 8.29
N PHE A 38 0.37 -11.72 9.59
CA PHE A 38 0.09 -10.48 10.32
C PHE A 38 0.93 -9.31 9.81
N PHE A 39 2.20 -9.52 9.50
CA PHE A 39 3.05 -8.47 8.92
C PHE A 39 2.57 -8.02 7.54
N ILE A 40 2.14 -8.94 6.69
CA ILE A 40 1.58 -8.62 5.37
C ILE A 40 0.27 -7.86 5.53
N ALA A 41 -0.63 -8.30 6.41
CA ALA A 41 -1.90 -7.63 6.69
C ALA A 41 -1.67 -6.21 7.26
N TYR A 42 -0.71 -6.05 8.17
CA TYR A 42 -0.31 -4.76 8.71
C TYR A 42 0.18 -3.81 7.61
N LYS A 43 1.11 -4.26 6.74
CA LYS A 43 1.60 -3.48 5.61
C LYS A 43 0.47 -3.07 4.67
N GLN A 44 -0.43 -4.00 4.34
CA GLN A 44 -1.59 -3.70 3.50
C GLN A 44 -2.49 -2.62 4.10
N HIS A 45 -2.73 -2.68 5.42
CA HIS A 45 -3.50 -1.66 6.13
C HIS A 45 -2.81 -0.29 6.05
N GLN A 46 -1.50 -0.24 6.28
CA GLN A 46 -0.72 1.00 6.22
C GLN A 46 -0.70 1.60 4.81
N VAL A 47 -0.50 0.78 3.76
CA VAL A 47 -0.57 1.25 2.37
C VAL A 47 -1.97 1.75 2.03
N SER A 48 -3.02 1.07 2.49
CA SER A 48 -4.40 1.49 2.30
C SER A 48 -4.69 2.85 2.94
N ARG A 49 -4.19 3.10 4.14
CA ARG A 49 -4.29 4.38 4.84
C ARG A 49 -3.56 5.48 4.08
N LEU A 50 -2.30 5.25 3.73
CA LEU A 50 -1.50 6.19 2.93
C LEU A 50 -2.21 6.56 1.62
N THR A 51 -2.72 5.55 0.89
CA THR A 51 -3.43 5.77 -0.37
C THR A 51 -4.67 6.65 -0.14
N THR A 52 -5.39 6.43 0.96
CA THR A 52 -6.58 7.23 1.31
C THR A 52 -6.20 8.68 1.61
N ASP A 53 -5.16 8.88 2.42
CA ASP A 53 -4.71 10.22 2.83
C ASP A 53 -4.23 11.03 1.61
N ILE A 54 -3.40 10.45 0.77
CA ILE A 54 -2.91 11.09 -0.47
C ILE A 54 -4.06 11.36 -1.45
N THR A 55 -4.99 10.41 -1.62
CA THR A 55 -6.14 10.60 -2.51
C THR A 55 -7.00 11.77 -2.03
N ARG A 56 -7.21 11.90 -0.72
CA ARG A 56 -7.96 12.99 -0.12
C ARG A 56 -7.26 14.33 -0.32
N GLU A 57 -5.96 14.42 -0.10
CA GLU A 57 -5.20 15.65 -0.31
C GLU A 57 -5.27 16.11 -1.78
N ILE A 58 -5.08 15.19 -2.72
CA ILE A 58 -5.21 15.49 -4.16
C ILE A 58 -6.66 15.90 -4.51
N ALA A 59 -7.66 15.32 -3.86
CA ALA A 59 -9.06 15.65 -4.09
C ALA A 59 -9.42 17.04 -3.58
N ILE A 60 -8.97 17.42 -2.38
CA ILE A 60 -9.19 18.75 -1.82
C ILE A 60 -8.68 19.84 -2.78
N GLN A 61 -7.54 19.61 -3.42
CA GLN A 61 -6.93 20.57 -4.35
C GLN A 61 -7.33 20.32 -5.82
N SER A 62 -8.12 19.28 -6.11
CA SER A 62 -8.61 18.90 -7.44
C SER A 62 -7.50 18.72 -8.47
N GLY A 63 -6.43 18.04 -8.08
CA GLY A 63 -5.33 17.71 -8.98
C GLY A 63 -3.99 17.67 -8.28
N LEU A 64 -2.95 17.45 -9.07
CA LEU A 64 -1.58 17.40 -8.60
C LEU A 64 -0.67 18.00 -9.66
N LYS A 65 0.09 19.03 -9.31
CA LYS A 65 1.04 19.72 -10.21
C LYS A 65 2.42 19.84 -9.58
N LEU A 66 3.42 20.07 -10.39
CA LEU A 66 4.80 20.30 -9.95
C LEU A 66 4.95 21.59 -9.14
N THR A 67 4.15 22.60 -9.48
CA THR A 67 4.16 23.91 -8.82
C THR A 67 2.75 24.29 -8.37
N THR A 68 2.66 24.95 -7.23
CA THR A 68 1.38 25.48 -6.73
C THR A 68 0.79 26.47 -7.73
N PRO A 69 -0.51 26.34 -8.10
CA PRO A 69 -1.18 27.35 -8.92
C PRO A 69 -1.17 28.72 -8.26
N ALA A 70 -0.94 29.78 -9.03
CA ALA A 70 -0.76 31.14 -8.52
C ALA A 70 -1.94 31.64 -7.65
N ASN A 71 -3.15 31.21 -7.97
CA ASN A 71 -4.38 31.66 -7.29
C ASN A 71 -4.93 30.62 -6.30
N TYR A 72 -4.13 29.65 -5.88
CA TYR A 72 -4.60 28.63 -4.94
C TYR A 72 -4.74 29.23 -3.53
N PRO A 73 -5.87 29.02 -2.84
CA PRO A 73 -6.11 29.58 -1.51
C PRO A 73 -5.08 29.09 -0.48
N GLY A 74 -4.45 30.03 0.21
CA GLY A 74 -3.38 29.71 1.17
C GLY A 74 -2.02 29.45 0.52
N GLY A 75 -1.93 29.52 -0.81
CA GLY A 75 -0.68 29.36 -1.54
C GLY A 75 -0.02 28.01 -1.35
N ALA A 76 1.32 27.97 -1.42
CA ALA A 76 2.11 26.75 -1.33
C ALA A 76 1.95 25.97 -0.01
N LYS A 77 1.51 26.60 1.07
CA LYS A 77 1.34 25.92 2.36
C LYS A 77 0.18 24.92 2.37
N ASN A 78 -0.83 25.15 1.52
CA ASN A 78 -2.04 24.34 1.49
C ASN A 78 -2.13 23.46 0.24
N TYR A 79 -1.10 23.46 -0.60
CA TYR A 79 -1.06 22.70 -1.84
C TYR A 79 0.06 21.67 -1.81
N ILE A 80 -0.26 20.40 -1.94
CA ILE A 80 0.76 19.35 -2.10
C ILE A 80 1.20 19.29 -3.57
N THR A 81 2.47 19.45 -3.81
CA THR A 81 3.05 19.32 -5.15
C THR A 81 3.34 17.85 -5.50
N THR A 82 3.59 17.58 -6.79
CA THR A 82 3.99 16.22 -7.24
C THR A 82 5.23 15.74 -6.51
N THR A 83 6.21 16.63 -6.31
CA THR A 83 7.45 16.32 -5.60
C THR A 83 7.19 15.99 -4.13
N GLU A 84 6.36 16.77 -3.45
CA GLU A 84 6.02 16.54 -2.04
C GLU A 84 5.21 15.25 -1.86
N ALA A 85 4.21 15.02 -2.72
CA ALA A 85 3.45 13.77 -2.70
C ALA A 85 4.34 12.55 -2.94
N TYR A 86 5.26 12.62 -3.91
CA TYR A 86 6.22 11.56 -4.17
C TYR A 86 7.12 11.30 -2.95
N ASN A 87 7.70 12.34 -2.37
CA ASN A 87 8.59 12.22 -1.22
C ASN A 87 7.85 11.69 0.02
N THR A 88 6.61 12.14 0.27
CA THR A 88 5.77 11.67 1.36
C THR A 88 5.49 10.17 1.22
N ILE A 89 5.11 9.73 0.02
CA ILE A 89 4.87 8.31 -0.25
C ILE A 89 6.15 7.51 -0.11
N ALA A 90 7.27 7.98 -0.68
CA ALA A 90 8.55 7.28 -0.63
C ALA A 90 9.06 7.11 0.82
N ASP A 91 8.99 8.15 1.63
CA ASP A 91 9.37 8.10 3.05
C ASP A 91 8.47 7.12 3.83
N TYR A 92 7.17 7.17 3.61
CA TYR A 92 6.23 6.27 4.28
C TYR A 92 6.43 4.80 3.87
N MET A 93 6.56 4.52 2.57
CA MET A 93 6.79 3.17 2.04
C MET A 93 8.11 2.59 2.56
N SER A 94 9.16 3.43 2.63
CA SER A 94 10.44 3.04 3.24
C SER A 94 10.30 2.65 4.71
N LYS A 95 9.56 3.43 5.50
CA LYS A 95 9.31 3.17 6.94
C LYS A 95 8.58 1.85 7.21
N ILE A 96 7.67 1.45 6.32
CA ILE A 96 6.99 0.15 6.42
C ILE A 96 7.75 -1.00 5.74
N GLY A 97 8.95 -0.72 5.21
CA GLY A 97 9.80 -1.73 4.57
C GLY A 97 9.24 -2.24 3.24
N VAL A 98 8.66 -1.35 2.43
CA VAL A 98 8.21 -1.63 1.06
C VAL A 98 9.07 -0.78 0.11
N THR A 99 9.94 -1.42 -0.65
CA THR A 99 10.90 -0.74 -1.55
C THR A 99 10.55 -0.88 -3.03
N ASP A 100 9.74 -1.88 -3.37
CA ASP A 100 9.31 -2.16 -4.75
C ASP A 100 7.83 -1.83 -4.87
N TYR A 101 7.55 -0.63 -5.39
CA TYR A 101 6.19 -0.13 -5.57
C TYR A 101 6.10 0.85 -6.75
N THR A 102 4.91 0.97 -7.30
CA THR A 102 4.55 1.95 -8.32
C THR A 102 3.30 2.70 -7.89
N VAL A 103 3.29 4.01 -8.06
CA VAL A 103 2.15 4.87 -7.77
C VAL A 103 1.60 5.41 -9.07
N THR A 104 0.35 5.13 -9.36
CA THR A 104 -0.36 5.62 -10.54
C THR A 104 -1.47 6.56 -10.12
N ILE A 105 -1.51 7.74 -10.70
CA ILE A 105 -2.56 8.74 -10.48
C ILE A 105 -3.37 8.87 -11.77
N SER A 106 -4.68 8.81 -11.64
CA SER A 106 -5.63 8.91 -12.73
C SER A 106 -6.66 9.98 -12.42
N LEU A 107 -6.80 10.95 -13.32
CA LEU A 107 -7.69 12.09 -13.21
C LEU A 107 -8.67 12.05 -14.38
N LYS A 108 -9.96 12.23 -14.09
CA LYS A 108 -11.01 12.28 -15.10
C LYS A 108 -11.90 13.47 -14.83
N ASP A 109 -12.01 14.37 -15.80
CA ASP A 109 -12.89 15.52 -15.74
C ASP A 109 -14.36 15.08 -15.70
N ARG A 110 -15.21 15.82 -14.99
CA ARG A 110 -16.64 15.48 -14.81
C ARG A 110 -17.40 15.31 -16.14
N ASN A 111 -17.14 16.20 -17.10
CA ASN A 111 -17.84 16.25 -18.38
C ASN A 111 -17.12 15.51 -19.49
N SER A 112 -16.03 14.80 -19.19
CA SER A 112 -15.27 14.09 -20.23
C SER A 112 -15.74 12.64 -20.35
N ASN A 113 -15.78 12.16 -21.59
CA ASN A 113 -15.96 10.75 -21.90
C ASN A 113 -14.81 9.94 -21.32
N SER A 114 -14.99 8.64 -21.05
CA SER A 114 -13.97 7.79 -20.43
C SER A 114 -12.62 7.75 -21.18
N SER A 115 -12.60 8.15 -22.42
CA SER A 115 -11.40 8.26 -23.27
C SER A 115 -10.46 9.42 -22.92
N THR A 116 -10.89 10.37 -22.11
CA THR A 116 -10.11 11.56 -21.71
C THR A 116 -9.53 11.48 -20.28
N ARG A 117 -9.41 10.29 -19.72
CA ARG A 117 -8.74 10.08 -18.43
C ARG A 117 -7.24 10.33 -18.57
N LYS A 118 -6.71 11.25 -17.77
CA LYS A 118 -5.28 11.56 -17.68
C LYS A 118 -4.66 10.67 -16.64
N THR A 119 -3.81 9.73 -17.04
CA THR A 119 -3.15 8.78 -16.14
C THR A 119 -1.64 8.92 -16.25
N PHE A 120 -0.95 8.92 -15.12
CA PHE A 120 0.51 9.00 -15.08
C PHE A 120 1.07 8.24 -13.86
N VAL A 121 2.30 7.78 -14.00
CA VAL A 121 3.08 7.25 -12.89
C VAL A 121 3.69 8.43 -12.14
N LEU A 122 3.49 8.46 -10.83
CA LEU A 122 4.01 9.51 -9.97
C LEU A 122 5.53 9.40 -9.86
N THR A 123 6.22 10.46 -10.25
CA THR A 123 7.66 10.65 -10.08
C THR A 123 7.88 12.04 -9.49
N ASN A 124 9.06 12.30 -8.93
CA ASN A 124 9.37 13.59 -8.32
C ASN A 124 9.34 14.78 -9.29
N ASN A 125 9.44 14.54 -10.61
CA ASN A 125 9.51 15.58 -11.65
C ASN A 125 8.30 15.57 -12.59
N HIS A 126 7.26 14.80 -12.32
CA HIS A 126 6.10 14.77 -13.21
C HIS A 126 5.33 16.09 -13.14
N GLY A 127 5.01 16.67 -14.31
CA GLY A 127 4.29 17.95 -14.42
C GLY A 127 2.87 17.94 -13.84
N GLY A 128 2.30 16.75 -13.70
CA GLY A 128 0.97 16.54 -13.13
C GLY A 128 -0.17 17.19 -13.93
N TYR A 129 -1.38 17.07 -13.42
CA TYR A 129 -2.59 17.60 -14.03
C TYR A 129 -3.57 18.08 -12.96
N ASN A 130 -4.42 19.02 -13.31
CA ASN A 130 -5.62 19.34 -12.56
C ASN A 130 -6.83 18.65 -13.20
N THR A 131 -7.87 18.46 -12.43
CA THR A 131 -9.19 18.04 -12.89
C THR A 131 -10.23 19.10 -12.53
N ASP A 132 -11.39 19.01 -13.12
CA ASP A 132 -12.51 19.92 -12.82
C ASP A 132 -13.09 19.64 -11.43
N TYR A 133 -13.81 20.61 -10.90
CA TYR A 133 -14.65 20.42 -9.71
C TYR A 133 -15.56 19.20 -9.89
N ARG A 134 -15.56 18.31 -8.90
CA ARG A 134 -16.21 16.98 -8.96
C ARG A 134 -15.65 16.02 -10.03
N GLY A 135 -14.48 16.31 -10.61
CA GLY A 135 -13.75 15.34 -11.42
C GLY A 135 -13.28 14.16 -10.57
N GLU A 136 -13.23 12.97 -11.15
CA GLU A 136 -12.81 11.75 -10.46
C GLU A 136 -11.28 11.71 -10.36
N ILE A 137 -10.78 11.41 -9.19
CA ILE A 137 -9.36 11.27 -8.88
C ILE A 137 -9.14 9.89 -8.29
N SER A 138 -8.30 9.08 -8.92
CA SER A 138 -7.95 7.75 -8.42
C SER A 138 -6.44 7.67 -8.20
N VAL A 139 -6.05 7.22 -7.03
CA VAL A 139 -4.66 6.89 -6.71
C VAL A 139 -4.56 5.39 -6.52
N THR A 140 -3.64 4.77 -7.27
CA THR A 140 -3.37 3.34 -7.21
C THR A 140 -1.92 3.15 -6.78
N ILE A 141 -1.71 2.39 -5.72
CA ILE A 141 -0.38 1.95 -5.26
C ILE A 141 -0.30 0.44 -5.49
N GLU A 142 0.61 0.04 -6.37
CA GLU A 142 0.96 -1.35 -6.62
C GLU A 142 2.29 -1.63 -5.92
N TYR A 143 2.38 -2.73 -5.19
CA TYR A 143 3.61 -3.06 -4.47
C TYR A 143 3.81 -4.55 -4.33
N ASN A 144 5.07 -4.97 -4.24
CA ASN A 144 5.45 -6.33 -3.95
C ASN A 144 5.78 -6.49 -2.47
N PHE A 145 5.35 -7.60 -1.89
CA PHE A 145 5.72 -7.97 -0.53
C PHE A 145 6.49 -9.28 -0.51
N LYS A 146 7.46 -9.35 0.39
CA LYS A 146 8.28 -10.54 0.60
C LYS A 146 7.80 -11.27 1.85
N TRP A 147 7.75 -12.60 1.76
CA TRP A 147 7.60 -13.45 2.93
C TRP A 147 8.85 -13.30 3.79
N GLY A 148 8.69 -13.11 5.10
CA GLY A 148 9.80 -12.95 6.02
C GLY A 148 10.38 -14.28 6.45
N ILE A 149 9.82 -14.83 7.53
CA ILE A 149 10.30 -16.06 8.16
C ILE A 149 9.91 -17.29 7.33
N TRP A 150 8.70 -17.28 6.76
CA TRP A 150 8.15 -18.40 5.99
C TRP A 150 9.00 -18.77 4.76
N LYS A 151 9.67 -17.80 4.15
CA LYS A 151 10.60 -18.03 3.03
C LYS A 151 11.73 -19.00 3.40
N SER A 152 12.11 -19.05 4.66
CA SER A 152 13.17 -19.96 5.15
C SER A 152 12.71 -21.42 5.23
N PHE A 153 11.41 -21.67 5.37
CA PHE A 153 10.83 -23.00 5.45
C PHE A 153 10.31 -23.53 4.11
N VAL A 154 9.94 -22.63 3.21
CA VAL A 154 9.38 -22.98 1.89
C VAL A 154 10.26 -22.41 0.79
N PRO A 155 11.27 -23.19 0.32
CA PRO A 155 12.12 -22.76 -0.78
C PRO A 155 11.30 -22.50 -2.05
N GLY A 156 11.61 -21.39 -2.73
CA GLY A 156 10.93 -21.04 -3.98
C GLY A 156 9.58 -20.33 -3.83
N ILE A 157 9.15 -20.00 -2.59
CA ILE A 157 7.97 -19.18 -2.40
C ILE A 157 8.17 -17.81 -3.09
N LYS A 158 7.25 -17.47 -3.97
CA LYS A 158 7.31 -16.23 -4.74
C LYS A 158 6.87 -15.04 -3.89
N GLU A 159 7.39 -13.86 -4.23
CA GLU A 159 6.89 -12.60 -3.68
C GLU A 159 5.41 -12.43 -4.06
N GLY A 160 4.65 -11.86 -3.17
CA GLY A 160 3.25 -11.55 -3.44
C GLY A 160 3.11 -10.14 -4.02
N HIS A 161 2.11 -9.94 -4.86
CA HIS A 161 1.76 -8.65 -5.45
C HIS A 161 0.44 -8.14 -4.87
N ARG A 162 0.35 -6.85 -4.60
CA ARG A 162 -0.85 -6.18 -4.09
C ARG A 162 -1.10 -4.87 -4.81
N ILE A 163 -2.37 -4.58 -5.01
CA ILE A 163 -2.85 -3.34 -5.61
C ILE A 163 -3.84 -2.71 -4.64
N VAL A 164 -3.65 -1.44 -4.33
CA VAL A 164 -4.57 -0.64 -3.52
C VAL A 164 -4.99 0.57 -4.32
N THR A 165 -6.28 0.71 -4.59
CA THR A 165 -6.85 1.86 -5.29
C THR A 165 -7.81 2.59 -4.38
N ARG A 166 -7.74 3.91 -4.38
CA ARG A 166 -8.71 4.81 -3.74
C ARG A 166 -9.16 5.85 -4.75
N THR A 167 -10.44 6.20 -4.65
CA THR A 167 -11.05 7.19 -5.55
C THR A 167 -11.76 8.24 -4.70
N ALA A 168 -11.57 9.50 -5.07
CA ALA A 168 -12.27 10.65 -4.52
C ALA A 168 -12.67 11.61 -5.65
N TYR A 169 -13.40 12.65 -5.30
CA TYR A 169 -13.85 13.65 -6.27
C TYR A 169 -13.24 15.00 -5.93
N GLY A 170 -12.81 15.74 -6.94
CA GLY A 170 -12.20 17.04 -6.80
C GLY A 170 -13.12 18.04 -6.10
N GLU A 171 -12.61 18.69 -5.06
CA GLU A 171 -13.37 19.64 -4.23
C GLU A 171 -13.07 21.10 -4.61
N TYR A 172 -11.91 21.37 -5.23
CA TYR A 172 -11.49 22.70 -5.60
C TYR A 172 -11.76 23.01 -7.08
N LYS A 173 -12.16 24.24 -7.35
CA LYS A 173 -12.39 24.75 -8.69
C LYS A 173 -11.24 25.69 -9.11
N HIS A 174 -10.40 25.23 -10.04
CA HIS A 174 -9.22 25.97 -10.47
C HIS A 174 -9.52 27.20 -11.35
N ASP A 175 -10.65 27.21 -12.06
CA ASP A 175 -11.01 28.29 -12.96
C ASP A 175 -12.41 28.81 -12.62
N TYR A 176 -12.44 29.87 -11.82
CA TYR A 176 -13.68 30.60 -11.51
C TYR A 176 -14.18 31.44 -12.67
N SER A 177 -13.31 31.79 -13.65
CA SER A 177 -13.68 32.65 -14.77
C SER A 177 -14.58 31.96 -15.79
N SER A 178 -14.49 30.64 -15.86
CA SER A 178 -15.34 29.83 -16.74
C SER A 178 -16.71 29.48 -16.12
N TRP A 179 -16.95 29.84 -14.86
CA TRP A 179 -18.19 29.58 -14.17
C TRP A 179 -19.25 30.65 -14.47
N LYS A 180 -19.73 30.68 -15.67
CA LYS A 180 -20.96 31.40 -15.97
C LYS A 180 -22.16 30.52 -15.63
N GLY A 181 -22.65 30.68 -14.38
CA GLY A 181 -24.03 30.48 -14.06
C GLY A 181 -24.62 29.09 -14.35
N GLU A 182 -24.43 28.15 -13.45
CA GLU A 182 -25.54 27.27 -13.05
C GLU A 182 -26.16 27.90 -11.77
N SER A 183 -27.08 28.82 -11.96
CA SER A 183 -28.08 29.25 -10.96
C SER A 183 -29.28 28.35 -11.09
#